data_6a907ff32473688551f77f36173e5ef3
#
_entry.id   6a907ff32473688551f77f36173e5ef3
#
_cell.length_a   1.000
_cell.length_b   1.000
_cell.length_c   1.000
_cell.angle_alpha   90.00
_cell.angle_beta   90.00
_cell.angle_gamma   90.00
#
_symmetry.space_group_name_H-M   'P 1'
#
loop_
_entity.id
_entity.type
_entity.pdbx_description
1 polymer ?
#
loop_
_entity_poly.entity_id
_entity_poly.type
_entity_poly.pdbx_seq_one_letter_code
_entity_poly.pdbx_strand_id
1 'polypeptide(L)'
;MSEAELDEFLAAERTCRVATSGPDGPHLTALWFLWHDRTLWLTSITRAKRWAQLKRDPQASVLVDAGHDYGELRGAELRGDVEFVGEAPRTGENVPELAEPEKLFARKYFGVDQMFHDGRHAWLRMRPHTVVSWDFRKLG
;
A
#
# COMPACT_ATOMS: atom_id res chain seq x y z
N MET A 1 17.99 2.76 3.57
CA MET A 1 17.79 3.36 2.22
C MET A 1 17.69 4.86 2.33
N SER A 2 18.26 5.58 1.39
CA SER A 2 17.98 7.00 1.23
C SER A 2 16.52 7.18 0.77
N GLU A 3 16.04 8.42 0.78
CA GLU A 3 14.69 8.71 0.30
C GLU A 3 14.51 8.31 -1.17
N ALA A 4 15.49 8.63 -2.01
CA ALA A 4 15.47 8.28 -3.42
C ALA A 4 15.51 6.74 -3.63
N GLU A 5 16.30 6.04 -2.84
CA GLU A 5 16.36 4.58 -2.90
C GLU A 5 15.03 3.94 -2.46
N LEU A 6 14.40 4.50 -1.44
CA LEU A 6 13.09 4.04 -0.99
C LEU A 6 12.04 4.21 -2.07
N ASP A 7 12.02 5.39 -2.72
CA ASP A 7 11.07 5.65 -3.80
C ASP A 7 11.24 4.67 -4.96
N GLU A 8 12.49 4.41 -5.35
CA GLU A 8 12.81 3.46 -6.42
C GLU A 8 12.40 2.04 -6.04
N PHE A 9 12.72 1.61 -4.82
CA PHE A 9 12.38 0.28 -4.32
C PHE A 9 10.86 0.07 -4.31
N LEU A 10 10.11 1.00 -3.75
CA LEU A 10 8.65 0.89 -3.66
C LEU A 10 7.96 1.01 -5.02
N ALA A 11 8.56 1.73 -5.97
CA ALA A 11 8.03 1.81 -7.32
C ALA A 11 8.18 0.47 -8.08
N ALA A 12 9.26 -0.26 -7.80
CA ALA A 12 9.57 -1.51 -8.48
C ALA A 12 8.82 -2.72 -7.90
N GLU A 13 8.56 -2.72 -6.58
CA GLU A 13 7.90 -3.84 -5.91
C GLU A 13 6.38 -3.78 -6.11
N ARG A 14 5.73 -4.93 -6.12
CA ARG A 14 4.33 -5.03 -6.51
C ARG A 14 3.40 -5.41 -5.36
N THR A 15 3.89 -6.19 -4.41
CA THR A 15 3.08 -6.72 -3.31
C THR A 15 3.57 -6.18 -1.99
N CYS A 16 2.64 -5.73 -1.16
CA CYS A 16 2.91 -5.38 0.22
C CYS A 16 2.15 -6.31 1.16
N ARG A 17 2.54 -6.31 2.42
CA ARG A 17 1.85 -7.05 3.47
C ARG A 17 1.37 -6.06 4.51
N VAL A 18 0.07 -6.11 4.79
CA VAL A 18 -0.61 -5.13 5.65
C VAL A 18 -1.02 -5.81 6.94
N ALA A 19 -0.53 -5.28 8.05
CA ALA A 19 -0.92 -5.72 9.39
C ALA A 19 -1.97 -4.76 9.95
N THR A 20 -3.08 -5.33 10.42
CA THR A 20 -4.18 -4.61 11.03
C THR A 20 -4.51 -5.24 12.38
N SER A 21 -5.22 -4.50 13.23
CA SER A 21 -5.59 -4.95 14.57
C SER A 21 -7.08 -5.28 14.63
N GLY A 22 -7.38 -6.41 15.25
CA GLY A 22 -8.76 -6.84 15.45
C GLY A 22 -8.96 -7.44 16.85
N PRO A 23 -10.22 -7.77 17.23
CA PRO A 23 -10.50 -8.35 18.53
C PRO A 23 -9.77 -9.66 18.80
N ASP A 24 -9.47 -10.41 17.74
CA ASP A 24 -8.80 -11.70 17.83
C ASP A 24 -7.27 -11.58 17.69
N GLY A 25 -6.75 -10.37 17.67
CA GLY A 25 -5.33 -10.10 17.55
C GLY A 25 -4.94 -9.52 16.21
N PRO A 26 -3.63 -9.46 15.90
CA PRO A 26 -3.14 -8.93 14.63
C PRO A 26 -3.57 -9.80 13.46
N HIS A 27 -3.87 -9.14 12.34
CA HIS A 27 -4.25 -9.80 11.10
C HIS A 27 -3.31 -9.32 10.00
N LEU A 28 -2.86 -10.25 9.14
CA LEU A 28 -1.86 -9.95 8.11
C LEU A 28 -2.36 -10.43 6.75
N THR A 29 -2.36 -9.52 5.77
CA THR A 29 -2.81 -9.83 4.41
C THR A 29 -1.90 -9.20 3.37
N ALA A 30 -1.92 -9.75 2.15
CA ALA A 30 -1.11 -9.25 1.03
C ALA A 30 -1.99 -8.50 0.04
N LEU A 31 -1.49 -7.38 -0.47
CA LEU A 31 -2.17 -6.54 -1.47
C LEU A 31 -1.17 -5.99 -2.48
N TRP A 32 -1.71 -5.46 -3.57
CA TRP A 32 -1.02 -4.54 -4.44
C TRP A 32 -1.08 -3.13 -3.85
N PHE A 33 -0.11 -2.30 -4.19
CA PHE A 33 0.01 -0.95 -3.65
C PHE A 33 0.60 0.02 -4.67
N LEU A 34 0.43 1.30 -4.40
CA LEU A 34 1.12 2.37 -5.12
C LEU A 34 1.79 3.28 -4.10
N TRP A 35 3.06 3.60 -4.34
CA TRP A 35 3.80 4.61 -3.59
C TRP A 35 3.95 5.83 -4.48
N HIS A 36 3.38 6.94 -4.07
CA HIS A 36 3.40 8.18 -4.86
C HIS A 36 3.34 9.38 -3.93
N ASP A 37 4.27 10.31 -4.14
CA ASP A 37 4.33 11.56 -3.38
C ASP A 37 4.31 11.32 -1.86
N ARG A 38 5.21 10.44 -1.40
CA ARG A 38 5.37 10.05 0.01
C ARG A 38 4.08 9.51 0.64
N THR A 39 3.19 8.99 -0.19
CA THR A 39 1.89 8.46 0.24
C THR A 39 1.73 7.05 -0.27
N LEU A 40 1.28 6.17 0.61
CA LEU A 40 0.97 4.79 0.27
C LEU A 40 -0.51 4.68 -0.06
N TRP A 41 -0.79 4.17 -1.24
CA TRP A 41 -2.16 3.93 -1.71
C TRP A 41 -2.41 2.43 -1.79
N LEU A 42 -3.52 2.00 -1.18
CA LEU A 42 -3.93 0.60 -1.17
C LEU A 42 -5.33 0.50 -1.77
N THR A 43 -5.54 -0.52 -2.59
CA THR A 43 -6.88 -0.85 -3.05
C THR A 43 -7.31 -2.15 -2.39
N SER A 44 -8.43 -2.13 -1.68
CA SER A 44 -8.88 -3.23 -0.84
C SER A 44 -10.32 -3.60 -1.14
N ILE A 45 -10.62 -4.89 -1.11
CA ILE A 45 -11.99 -5.38 -1.18
C ILE A 45 -12.74 -4.89 0.06
N THR A 46 -13.89 -4.26 -0.15
CA THR A 46 -14.64 -3.62 0.95
C THR A 46 -15.30 -4.64 1.89
N ARG A 47 -15.45 -5.88 1.47
CA ARG A 47 -15.98 -6.98 2.30
C ARG A 47 -14.89 -7.73 3.05
N ALA A 48 -13.61 -7.38 2.84
CA ALA A 48 -12.51 -8.06 3.53
C ALA A 48 -12.51 -7.73 5.02
N LYS A 49 -12.03 -8.67 5.82
CA LYS A 49 -11.87 -8.49 7.26
C LYS A 49 -10.97 -7.28 7.58
N ARG A 50 -9.92 -7.10 6.80
CA ARG A 50 -9.01 -5.95 6.88
C ARG A 50 -9.77 -4.62 6.80
N TRP A 51 -10.73 -4.49 5.87
CA TRP A 51 -11.51 -3.27 5.70
C TRP A 51 -12.29 -2.94 6.97
N ALA A 52 -13.01 -3.92 7.51
CA ALA A 52 -13.78 -3.75 8.74
C ALA A 52 -12.88 -3.40 9.94
N GLN A 53 -11.72 -4.04 10.02
CA GLN A 53 -10.76 -3.75 11.10
C GLN A 53 -10.23 -2.32 11.02
N LEU A 54 -9.89 -1.85 9.82
CA LEU A 54 -9.40 -0.49 9.63
C LEU A 54 -10.47 0.57 9.87
N LYS A 55 -11.74 0.23 9.64
CA LYS A 55 -12.85 1.11 10.02
C LYS A 55 -12.93 1.34 11.53
N ARG A 56 -12.59 0.33 12.32
CA ARG A 56 -12.60 0.40 13.79
C ARG A 56 -11.32 0.98 14.36
N ASP A 57 -10.19 0.59 13.78
CA ASP A 57 -8.87 1.06 14.18
C ASP A 57 -8.04 1.32 12.92
N PRO A 58 -7.82 2.57 12.54
CA PRO A 58 -7.16 2.90 11.29
C PRO A 58 -5.65 2.67 11.28
N GLN A 59 -5.06 2.26 12.40
CA GLN A 59 -3.63 2.01 12.46
C GLN A 59 -3.26 0.80 11.64
N ALA A 60 -2.20 0.94 10.84
CA ALA A 60 -1.67 -0.14 10.03
C ALA A 60 -0.15 -0.09 9.99
N SER A 61 0.44 -1.27 9.83
CA SER A 61 1.85 -1.41 9.50
C SER A 61 1.94 -2.16 8.19
N VAL A 62 2.74 -1.64 7.26
CA VAL A 62 2.85 -2.20 5.93
C VAL A 62 4.30 -2.55 5.65
N LEU A 63 4.54 -3.79 5.22
CA LEU A 63 5.87 -4.28 4.87
C LEU A 63 5.95 -4.51 3.37
N VAL A 64 7.03 -4.00 2.78
CA VAL A 64 7.46 -4.37 1.42
C VAL A 64 8.88 -4.88 1.53
N ASP A 65 9.13 -6.09 1.05
CA ASP A 65 10.46 -6.68 1.16
C ASP A 65 10.83 -7.46 -0.09
N ALA A 66 12.13 -7.67 -0.27
CA ALA A 66 12.69 -8.40 -1.40
C ALA A 66 14.00 -9.07 -1.00
N GLY A 67 14.45 -10.02 -1.84
CA GLY A 67 15.67 -10.75 -1.64
C GLY A 67 15.42 -12.19 -1.21
N HIS A 68 16.35 -13.06 -1.55
CA HIS A 68 16.28 -14.48 -1.20
C HIS A 68 17.33 -14.84 -0.16
N ASP A 69 18.61 -14.63 -0.46
CA ASP A 69 19.70 -14.87 0.47
C ASP A 69 19.87 -13.70 1.43
N TYR A 70 20.39 -13.98 2.62
CA TYR A 70 20.50 -12.98 3.69
C TYR A 70 21.15 -11.68 3.22
N GLY A 71 22.25 -11.76 2.48
CA GLY A 71 22.96 -10.57 1.96
C GLY A 71 22.24 -9.82 0.86
N GLU A 72 21.10 -10.32 0.40
CA GLU A 72 20.27 -9.66 -0.62
C GLU A 72 19.02 -9.01 0.00
N LEU A 73 18.73 -9.26 1.27
CA LEU A 73 17.50 -8.81 1.91
C LEU A 73 17.44 -7.30 1.98
N ARG A 74 16.33 -6.76 1.58
CA ARG A 74 16.01 -5.33 1.69
C ARG A 74 14.52 -5.17 1.89
N GLY A 75 14.14 -4.07 2.49
CA GLY A 75 12.74 -3.84 2.74
C GLY A 75 12.45 -2.50 3.38
N ALA A 76 11.17 -2.26 3.57
CA ALA A 76 10.69 -1.08 4.25
C ALA A 76 9.42 -1.41 5.03
N GLU A 77 9.34 -0.89 6.24
CA GLU A 77 8.12 -0.89 7.03
C GLU A 77 7.58 0.54 7.07
N LEU A 78 6.31 0.69 6.73
CA LEU A 78 5.60 1.97 6.72
C LEU A 78 4.47 1.88 7.75
N ARG A 79 4.47 2.76 8.74
CA ARG A 79 3.42 2.77 9.78
C ARG A 79 2.68 4.09 9.79
N GLY A 80 1.36 4.01 9.96
CA GLY A 80 0.53 5.20 10.04
C GLY A 80 -0.95 4.84 10.12
N ASP A 81 -1.77 5.86 10.09
CA ASP A 81 -3.21 5.71 10.03
C ASP A 81 -3.67 5.75 8.58
N VAL A 82 -4.60 4.87 8.22
CA VAL A 82 -5.21 4.91 6.90
C VAL A 82 -6.40 5.86 6.88
N GLU A 83 -6.62 6.45 5.72
CA GLU A 83 -7.79 7.26 5.40
C GLU A 83 -8.55 6.58 4.27
N PHE A 84 -9.88 6.61 4.34
CA PHE A 84 -10.74 6.08 3.30
C PHE A 84 -10.99 7.20 2.28
N VAL A 85 -10.73 6.94 1.01
CA VAL A 85 -10.82 7.95 -0.05
C VAL A 85 -11.75 7.48 -1.15
N GLY A 86 -12.76 8.28 -1.45
CA GLY A 86 -13.76 7.97 -2.47
C GLY A 86 -14.88 7.06 -1.98
N GLU A 87 -15.75 6.74 -2.90
CA GLU A 87 -16.87 5.82 -2.60
C GLU A 87 -16.37 4.40 -2.37
N ALA A 88 -17.11 3.61 -1.60
CA ALA A 88 -16.76 2.24 -1.25
C ALA A 88 -17.97 1.32 -1.46
N PRO A 89 -17.93 0.43 -2.48
CA PRO A 89 -16.83 0.23 -3.44
C PRO A 89 -16.72 1.36 -4.45
N ARG A 90 -15.55 1.46 -5.06
CA ARG A 90 -15.26 2.49 -6.07
C ARG A 90 -16.08 2.25 -7.34
N THR A 91 -16.80 3.27 -7.77
CA THR A 91 -17.66 3.21 -8.97
C THR A 91 -17.23 4.16 -10.09
N GLY A 92 -16.29 5.06 -9.79
CA GLY A 92 -15.78 6.01 -10.77
C GLY A 92 -16.37 7.42 -10.63
N GLU A 93 -16.92 7.76 -9.47
CA GLU A 93 -17.33 9.13 -9.19
C GLU A 93 -16.12 10.07 -9.29
N ASN A 94 -16.39 11.33 -9.59
CA ASN A 94 -15.31 12.31 -9.70
C ASN A 94 -14.75 12.65 -8.31
N VAL A 95 -13.63 12.01 -7.98
CA VAL A 95 -12.87 12.26 -6.74
C VAL A 95 -11.50 12.74 -7.17
N PRO A 96 -11.24 14.06 -7.13
CA PRO A 96 -9.98 14.61 -7.65
C PRO A 96 -8.72 13.98 -7.04
N GLU A 97 -8.78 13.61 -5.77
CA GLU A 97 -7.65 12.99 -5.07
C GLU A 97 -7.25 11.63 -5.63
N LEU A 98 -8.17 10.95 -6.32
CA LEU A 98 -7.92 9.63 -6.89
C LEU A 98 -7.47 9.67 -8.36
N ALA A 99 -7.53 10.82 -9.02
CA ALA A 99 -7.22 10.91 -10.45
C ALA A 99 -5.80 10.42 -10.76
N GLU A 100 -4.80 10.96 -10.08
CA GLU A 100 -3.41 10.58 -10.29
C GLU A 100 -3.09 9.18 -9.74
N PRO A 101 -3.49 8.83 -8.50
CA PRO A 101 -3.24 7.48 -8.00
C PRO A 101 -3.83 6.37 -8.86
N GLU A 102 -5.05 6.53 -9.35
CA GLU A 102 -5.68 5.51 -10.20
C GLU A 102 -4.94 5.36 -11.53
N LYS A 103 -4.53 6.46 -12.14
CA LYS A 103 -3.76 6.44 -13.37
C LYS A 103 -2.42 5.72 -13.18
N LEU A 104 -1.69 6.06 -12.13
CA LEU A 104 -0.39 5.46 -11.85
C LEU A 104 -0.50 3.99 -11.47
N PHE A 105 -1.53 3.62 -10.72
CA PHE A 105 -1.79 2.23 -10.37
C PHE A 105 -2.10 1.40 -11.61
N ALA A 106 -2.96 1.93 -12.49
CA ALA A 106 -3.30 1.24 -13.73
C ALA A 106 -2.07 1.05 -14.63
N ARG A 107 -1.20 2.05 -14.69
CA ARG A 107 0.07 1.94 -15.43
C ARG A 107 0.96 0.86 -14.84
N LYS A 108 1.11 0.85 -13.53
CA LYS A 108 2.00 -0.08 -12.83
C LYS A 108 1.59 -1.53 -13.02
N TYR A 109 0.30 -1.83 -12.88
CA TYR A 109 -0.18 -3.21 -12.83
C TYR A 109 -0.77 -3.72 -14.13
N PHE A 110 -1.31 -2.84 -14.98
CA PHE A 110 -2.02 -3.22 -16.19
C PHE A 110 -1.46 -2.60 -17.46
N GLY A 111 -0.54 -1.65 -17.35
CA GLY A 111 0.06 -1.00 -18.52
C GLY A 111 -0.88 -0.09 -19.28
N VAL A 112 -1.94 0.40 -18.64
CA VAL A 112 -2.92 1.31 -19.21
C VAL A 112 -3.10 2.53 -18.32
N ASP A 113 -3.70 3.59 -18.83
CA ASP A 113 -3.88 4.85 -18.09
C ASP A 113 -5.20 4.93 -17.32
N GLN A 114 -6.13 4.03 -17.60
CA GLN A 114 -7.46 4.08 -17.01
C GLN A 114 -7.70 2.90 -16.09
N MET A 115 -8.10 3.20 -14.85
CA MET A 115 -8.42 2.22 -13.83
C MET A 115 -9.77 1.57 -14.13
N PHE A 116 -9.81 0.24 -14.03
CA PHE A 116 -11.05 -0.52 -14.06
C PHE A 116 -11.65 -0.59 -12.65
N HIS A 117 -12.94 -0.30 -12.54
CA HIS A 117 -13.66 -0.37 -11.26
C HIS A 117 -14.52 -1.63 -11.26
N ASP A 118 -14.18 -2.56 -10.38
CA ASP A 118 -14.78 -3.90 -10.36
C ASP A 118 -16.00 -4.03 -9.45
N GLY A 119 -16.41 -2.95 -8.79
CA GLY A 119 -17.53 -2.97 -7.86
C GLY A 119 -17.21 -3.66 -6.52
N ARG A 120 -15.96 -3.97 -6.25
CA ARG A 120 -15.52 -4.70 -5.05
C ARG A 120 -14.46 -3.96 -4.25
N HIS A 121 -13.57 -3.22 -4.91
CA HIS A 121 -12.43 -2.55 -4.29
C HIS A 121 -12.73 -1.08 -4.02
N ALA A 122 -12.07 -0.54 -3.03
CA ALA A 122 -12.04 0.88 -2.73
C ALA A 122 -10.66 1.28 -2.22
N TRP A 123 -10.42 2.58 -2.12
CA TRP A 123 -9.10 3.12 -1.86
C TRP A 123 -8.88 3.47 -0.39
N LEU A 124 -7.68 3.16 0.06
CA LEU A 124 -7.13 3.57 1.34
C LEU A 124 -5.86 4.36 1.08
N ARG A 125 -5.62 5.38 1.87
CA ARG A 125 -4.43 6.21 1.79
C ARG A 125 -3.75 6.24 3.14
N MET A 126 -2.43 6.07 3.17
CA MET A 126 -1.62 6.25 4.37
C MET A 126 -0.48 7.22 4.08
N ARG A 127 -0.38 8.27 4.87
CA ARG A 127 0.81 9.12 4.94
C ARG A 127 1.59 8.64 6.15
N PRO A 128 2.67 7.88 5.96
CA PRO A 128 3.33 7.24 7.10
C PRO A 128 3.96 8.25 8.04
N HIS A 129 3.77 8.05 9.34
CA HIS A 129 4.47 8.82 10.36
C HIS A 129 5.81 8.18 10.72
N THR A 130 6.03 6.91 10.36
CA THR A 130 7.27 6.19 10.63
C THR A 130 7.61 5.32 9.42
N VAL A 131 8.86 5.45 8.97
CA VAL A 131 9.41 4.62 7.89
C VAL A 131 10.72 4.04 8.40
N VAL A 132 10.82 2.71 8.39
CA VAL A 132 12.05 1.99 8.69
C VAL A 132 12.44 1.21 7.46
N SER A 133 13.66 1.40 6.96
CA SER A 133 14.11 0.67 5.77
C SER A 133 15.49 0.07 6.00
N TRP A 134 15.79 -0.98 5.23
CA TRP A 134 17.08 -1.67 5.32
C TRP A 134 17.47 -2.18 3.94
N ASP A 135 18.77 -2.34 3.74
CA ASP A 135 19.33 -2.91 2.53
C ASP A 135 20.63 -3.67 2.90
N PHE A 136 20.50 -4.96 3.07
CA PHE A 136 21.63 -5.80 3.50
C PHE A 136 22.70 -5.97 2.43
N ARG A 137 22.40 -5.60 1.18
CA ARG A 137 23.42 -5.57 0.12
C ARG A 137 24.52 -4.57 0.43
N LYS A 138 24.25 -3.59 1.29
CA LYS A 138 25.23 -2.57 1.71
C LYS A 138 26.12 -3.03 2.85
N LEU A 139 25.85 -4.19 3.44
CA LEU A 139 26.60 -4.70 4.58
C LEU A 139 27.82 -5.54 4.18
N GLY A 140 27.93 -5.85 2.90
CA GLY A 140 28.97 -6.72 2.36
C GLY A 140 30.28 -6.06 2.02
#